data_95ec1cfa9cb482e5a033950441eeed2b
#
_entry.id   95ec1cfa9cb482e5a033950441eeed2b
#
_cell.length_a   1.000
_cell.length_b   1.000
_cell.length_c   1.000
_cell.angle_alpha   90.00
_cell.angle_beta   90.00
_cell.angle_gamma   90.00
#
_symmetry.space_group_name_H-M   'P 1'
#
loop_
_entity.id
_entity.type
_entity.pdbx_description
1 polymer ?
#
loop_
_entity_poly.entity_id
_entity_poly.type
_entity_poly.pdbx_seq_one_letter_code
_entity_poly.pdbx_strand_id
1 'polypeptide(L)'
;MIAARLNMRFPSERVKAVTLSYDDQSEQDITLIDILNKNGMKATFNISTGLYSYEGKQFKEGAVCRRVTRKRAIELYKDSGHEVAVHGFSHPYLTQMPSSSVAREVFADRLNLEADFETDVRGMAYPFGDYSYSEEVANALRATGIVYSRMTSATRKFRLPSDWLKWNPTCKHTDEKLMELAEKFVADATNKEPMLFYLWGHSFEFEADDNWEVIEKFCEYMGNREDIWYATNIEIYDYVQAYQRLIWTADMKRVYNPSAIPVSFQYHTIEDSGEIKQTYTVCSGETLVLTQRLNT
;
A
#
# COMPACT_ATOMS: atom_id res chain seq x y z
N MET A 1 -23.51 -7.44 30.40
CA MET A 1 -23.14 -7.51 28.96
C MET A 1 -21.66 -7.20 28.87
N ILE A 2 -20.82 -8.17 28.55
CA ILE A 2 -19.37 -7.96 28.44
C ILE A 2 -19.13 -7.18 27.16
N ALA A 3 -18.59 -5.97 27.24
CA ALA A 3 -18.21 -5.19 26.07
C ALA A 3 -16.84 -5.69 25.58
N ALA A 4 -16.82 -6.48 24.51
CA ALA A 4 -15.59 -6.86 23.84
C ALA A 4 -15.18 -5.80 22.82
N ARG A 5 -13.90 -5.42 22.80
CA ARG A 5 -13.30 -4.55 21.79
C ARG A 5 -12.26 -5.34 21.01
N LEU A 6 -12.28 -5.20 19.70
CA LEU A 6 -11.34 -5.82 18.78
C LEU A 6 -10.47 -4.75 18.13
N ASN A 7 -9.16 -4.93 18.19
CA ASN A 7 -8.22 -4.07 17.48
C ASN A 7 -7.38 -4.96 16.54
N MET A 8 -7.43 -4.67 15.25
CA MET A 8 -6.57 -5.36 14.27
C MET A 8 -5.09 -5.22 14.65
N ARG A 9 -4.33 -6.26 14.39
CA ARG A 9 -2.87 -6.25 14.40
C ARG A 9 -2.37 -6.67 13.02
N PHE A 10 -1.30 -6.06 12.54
CA PHE A 10 -0.62 -6.50 11.33
C PHE A 10 0.12 -7.83 11.56
N PRO A 11 0.65 -8.47 10.52
CA PRO A 11 1.40 -9.72 10.65
C PRO A 11 2.44 -9.66 11.76
N SER A 12 2.60 -10.78 12.48
CA SER A 12 3.44 -10.88 13.68
C SER A 12 3.05 -9.91 14.81
N GLU A 13 1.72 -9.68 14.95
CA GLU A 13 1.11 -8.86 16.01
C GLU A 13 1.51 -7.37 16.01
N ARG A 14 2.12 -6.90 14.93
CA ARG A 14 2.59 -5.51 14.80
C ARG A 14 1.42 -4.52 14.76
N VAL A 15 1.68 -3.32 15.26
CA VAL A 15 0.72 -2.20 15.23
C VAL A 15 1.02 -1.24 14.09
N LYS A 16 2.25 -1.25 13.59
CA LYS A 16 2.75 -0.32 12.59
C LYS A 16 2.98 -1.01 11.25
N ALA A 17 2.61 -0.35 10.17
CA ALA A 17 2.97 -0.74 8.81
C ALA A 17 3.49 0.46 8.02
N VAL A 18 4.36 0.19 7.06
CA VAL A 18 4.89 1.19 6.11
C VAL A 18 4.67 0.67 4.70
N THR A 19 4.16 1.52 3.82
CA THR A 19 4.07 1.28 2.39
C THR A 19 4.55 2.51 1.61
N LEU A 20 5.12 2.26 0.44
CA LEU A 20 5.57 3.30 -0.48
C LEU A 20 4.90 3.11 -1.84
N SER A 21 4.71 4.20 -2.58
CA SER A 21 4.11 4.17 -3.91
C SER A 21 4.81 5.17 -4.83
N TYR A 22 5.37 4.68 -5.95
CA TYR A 22 6.11 5.49 -6.90
C TYR A 22 5.54 5.36 -8.31
N ASP A 23 5.54 6.46 -9.07
CA ASP A 23 4.87 6.57 -10.36
C ASP A 23 5.84 6.66 -11.53
N ASP A 24 5.31 6.38 -12.75
CA ASP A 24 5.89 6.74 -14.04
C ASP A 24 7.03 5.84 -14.56
N GLN A 25 7.30 4.68 -13.98
CA GLN A 25 8.26 3.68 -14.47
C GLN A 25 9.54 4.30 -15.10
N SER A 26 10.26 5.10 -14.34
CA SER A 26 11.45 5.78 -14.81
C SER A 26 12.75 4.99 -14.55
N GLU A 27 13.84 5.34 -15.28
CA GLU A 27 15.16 4.72 -15.06
C GLU A 27 15.67 4.91 -13.62
N GLN A 28 15.24 5.96 -12.95
CA GLN A 28 15.60 6.28 -11.57
C GLN A 28 15.02 5.28 -10.56
N ASP A 29 14.00 4.50 -10.96
CA ASP A 29 13.49 3.41 -10.10
C ASP A 29 14.54 2.34 -9.81
N ILE A 30 15.56 2.20 -10.65
CA ILE A 30 16.70 1.29 -10.41
C ILE A 30 17.39 1.65 -9.10
N THR A 31 17.79 2.91 -8.95
CA THR A 31 18.45 3.41 -7.73
C THR A 31 17.50 3.35 -6.53
N LEU A 32 16.22 3.71 -6.73
CA LEU A 32 15.23 3.66 -5.65
C LEU A 32 15.03 2.22 -5.13
N ILE A 33 14.90 1.22 -6.01
CA ILE A 33 14.73 -0.18 -5.63
C ILE A 33 15.94 -0.67 -4.83
N ASP A 34 17.16 -0.31 -5.23
CA ASP A 34 18.37 -0.66 -4.49
C ASP A 34 18.36 -0.06 -3.07
N ILE A 35 17.96 1.19 -2.91
CA ILE A 35 17.82 1.85 -1.60
C ILE A 35 16.76 1.14 -0.75
N LEU A 36 15.60 0.84 -1.32
CA LEU A 36 14.49 0.17 -0.62
C LEU A 36 14.90 -1.23 -0.16
N ASN A 37 15.48 -2.03 -1.05
CA ASN A 37 15.90 -3.40 -0.76
C ASN A 37 16.98 -3.46 0.33
N LYS A 38 17.95 -2.55 0.30
CA LYS A 38 18.99 -2.42 1.34
C LYS A 38 18.38 -2.20 2.73
N ASN A 39 17.25 -1.51 2.80
CA ASN A 39 16.56 -1.15 4.04
C ASN A 39 15.35 -2.05 4.37
N GLY A 40 15.15 -3.16 3.64
CA GLY A 40 14.07 -4.11 3.86
C GLY A 40 12.68 -3.52 3.63
N MET A 41 12.57 -2.48 2.81
CA MET A 41 11.31 -1.78 2.52
C MET A 41 10.66 -2.31 1.25
N LYS A 42 9.34 -2.20 1.17
CA LYS A 42 8.56 -2.53 -0.01
C LYS A 42 7.86 -1.32 -0.60
N ALA A 43 7.66 -1.33 -1.92
CA ALA A 43 6.93 -0.30 -2.63
C ALA A 43 5.97 -0.89 -3.67
N THR A 44 5.05 -0.05 -4.11
CA THR A 44 4.18 -0.26 -5.26
C THR A 44 4.62 0.70 -6.37
N PHE A 45 4.91 0.17 -7.55
CA PHE A 45 5.27 0.95 -8.73
C PHE A 45 4.06 1.04 -9.67
N ASN A 46 3.58 2.26 -9.89
CA ASN A 46 2.41 2.53 -10.71
C ASN A 46 2.86 2.82 -12.15
N ILE A 47 2.43 1.97 -13.07
CA ILE A 47 2.96 1.89 -14.42
C ILE A 47 1.88 2.23 -15.44
N SER A 48 2.19 3.07 -16.42
CA SER A 48 1.38 3.35 -17.61
C SER A 48 1.96 2.58 -18.81
N THR A 49 1.41 1.43 -19.15
CA THR A 49 2.01 0.54 -20.15
C THR A 49 2.00 1.10 -21.58
N GLY A 50 1.09 2.01 -21.88
CA GLY A 50 1.07 2.73 -23.15
C GLY A 50 2.18 3.78 -23.30
N LEU A 51 2.94 4.05 -22.22
CA LEU A 51 3.99 5.06 -22.18
C LEU A 51 5.40 4.49 -22.05
N TYR A 52 5.58 3.19 -22.17
CA TYR A 52 6.91 2.59 -22.28
C TYR A 52 7.72 3.26 -23.37
N SER A 53 9.00 3.47 -23.13
CA SER A 53 9.93 3.88 -24.17
C SER A 53 10.16 2.75 -25.18
N TYR A 54 10.59 3.11 -26.38
CA TYR A 54 11.04 2.13 -27.36
C TYR A 54 12.55 1.85 -27.21
N GLU A 55 12.97 0.67 -27.64
CA GLU A 55 14.38 0.26 -27.58
C GLU A 55 15.28 1.22 -28.37
N GLY A 56 16.36 1.66 -27.73
CA GLY A 56 17.32 2.59 -28.34
C GLY A 56 16.89 4.07 -28.31
N LYS A 57 15.81 4.43 -27.60
CA LYS A 57 15.41 5.82 -27.44
C LYS A 57 16.54 6.62 -26.79
N GLN A 58 16.91 7.71 -27.45
CA GLN A 58 17.81 8.71 -26.88
C GLN A 58 16.98 9.81 -26.23
N PHE A 59 17.23 10.05 -24.95
CA PHE A 59 16.61 11.18 -24.24
C PHE A 59 17.40 12.47 -24.53
N LYS A 60 16.70 13.59 -24.54
CA LYS A 60 17.34 14.89 -24.64
C LYS A 60 18.21 15.14 -23.41
N GLU A 61 19.30 15.89 -23.58
CA GLU A 61 20.09 16.36 -22.43
C GLU A 61 19.19 17.11 -21.43
N GLY A 62 19.32 16.79 -20.14
CA GLY A 62 18.48 17.35 -19.08
C GLY A 62 17.08 16.74 -18.98
N ALA A 63 16.74 15.67 -19.73
CA ALA A 63 15.49 14.96 -19.56
C ALA A 63 15.45 14.26 -18.19
N VAL A 64 14.53 14.64 -17.34
CA VAL A 64 14.40 14.15 -15.97
C VAL A 64 13.66 12.82 -15.93
N CYS A 65 12.42 12.78 -16.40
CA CYS A 65 11.62 11.56 -16.44
C CYS A 65 12.01 10.73 -17.69
N ARG A 66 12.86 9.72 -17.49
CA ARG A 66 13.29 8.78 -18.53
C ARG A 66 12.57 7.46 -18.35
N ARG A 67 11.39 7.32 -18.99
CA ARG A 67 10.62 6.07 -18.92
C ARG A 67 11.38 4.90 -19.51
N VAL A 68 11.37 3.77 -18.81
CA VAL A 68 12.01 2.54 -19.27
C VAL A 68 11.27 1.89 -20.44
N THR A 69 11.95 1.01 -21.19
CA THR A 69 11.30 0.16 -22.19
C THR A 69 10.49 -0.95 -21.50
N ARG A 70 9.52 -1.57 -22.20
CA ARG A 70 8.76 -2.72 -21.67
C ARG A 70 9.69 -3.83 -21.17
N LYS A 71 10.71 -4.19 -21.97
CA LYS A 71 11.70 -5.20 -21.58
C LYS A 71 12.38 -4.84 -20.28
N ARG A 72 12.86 -3.60 -20.17
CA ARG A 72 13.56 -3.13 -18.97
C ARG A 72 12.63 -3.07 -17.75
N ALA A 73 11.37 -2.71 -17.93
CA ALA A 73 10.37 -2.74 -16.85
C ALA A 73 10.18 -4.16 -16.31
N ILE A 74 10.03 -5.16 -17.20
CA ILE A 74 9.91 -6.56 -16.79
C ILE A 74 11.16 -7.01 -16.01
N GLU A 75 12.36 -6.71 -16.51
CA GLU A 75 13.62 -7.03 -15.82
C GLU A 75 13.73 -6.37 -14.43
N LEU A 76 13.21 -5.16 -14.29
CA LEU A 76 13.36 -4.35 -13.08
C LEU A 76 12.35 -4.74 -11.99
N TYR A 77 11.08 -4.94 -12.35
CA TYR A 77 10.03 -5.10 -11.34
C TYR A 77 9.60 -6.56 -11.14
N LYS A 78 9.76 -7.45 -12.14
CA LYS A 78 9.41 -8.87 -11.97
C LYS A 78 10.30 -9.50 -10.92
N ASP A 79 9.70 -10.23 -9.99
CA ASP A 79 10.39 -10.91 -8.88
C ASP A 79 11.22 -9.99 -7.96
N SER A 80 11.02 -8.67 -8.05
CA SER A 80 11.72 -7.69 -7.21
C SER A 80 11.26 -7.67 -5.74
N GLY A 81 10.14 -8.32 -5.43
CA GLY A 81 9.48 -8.24 -4.12
C GLY A 81 8.60 -7.00 -3.94
N HIS A 82 8.54 -6.14 -4.95
CA HIS A 82 7.67 -4.97 -5.03
C HIS A 82 6.40 -5.27 -5.82
N GLU A 83 5.38 -4.44 -5.67
CA GLU A 83 4.13 -4.53 -6.44
C GLU A 83 4.21 -3.68 -7.69
N VAL A 84 3.61 -4.15 -8.78
CA VAL A 84 3.26 -3.33 -9.94
C VAL A 84 1.76 -3.04 -9.93
N ALA A 85 1.37 -1.80 -10.21
CA ALA A 85 -0.02 -1.35 -10.20
C ALA A 85 -0.32 -0.45 -11.40
N VAL A 86 -1.61 -0.30 -11.72
CA VAL A 86 -2.10 0.50 -12.84
C VAL A 86 -1.86 1.99 -12.61
N HIS A 87 -1.47 2.71 -13.69
CA HIS A 87 -1.40 4.17 -13.69
C HIS A 87 -2.15 4.81 -14.87
N GLY A 88 -3.08 4.03 -15.47
CA GLY A 88 -3.79 4.39 -16.70
C GLY A 88 -2.93 4.20 -17.94
N PHE A 89 -3.44 3.50 -18.95
CA PHE A 89 -2.68 3.12 -20.14
C PHE A 89 -1.92 4.29 -20.79
N SER A 90 -2.59 5.43 -20.98
CA SER A 90 -2.01 6.64 -21.58
C SER A 90 -1.85 7.81 -20.60
N HIS A 91 -2.00 7.56 -19.29
CA HIS A 91 -1.89 8.57 -18.23
C HIS A 91 -2.82 9.79 -18.44
N PRO A 92 -4.14 9.59 -18.65
CA PRO A 92 -5.05 10.68 -18.94
C PRO A 92 -5.65 11.32 -17.69
N TYR A 93 -6.25 12.51 -17.82
CA TYR A 93 -7.21 13.03 -16.83
C TYR A 93 -8.51 12.22 -16.92
N LEU A 94 -8.70 11.27 -16.00
CA LEU A 94 -9.84 10.34 -16.06
C LEU A 94 -11.20 11.04 -15.92
N THR A 95 -11.27 12.13 -15.17
CA THR A 95 -12.49 12.94 -15.02
C THR A 95 -12.92 13.67 -16.30
N GLN A 96 -12.03 13.77 -17.28
CA GLN A 96 -12.32 14.39 -18.59
C GLN A 96 -12.77 13.37 -19.64
N MET A 97 -12.94 12.10 -19.24
CA MET A 97 -13.30 11.01 -20.14
C MET A 97 -14.67 10.41 -19.80
N PRO A 98 -15.42 9.93 -20.79
CA PRO A 98 -16.59 9.11 -20.51
C PRO A 98 -16.22 7.83 -19.73
N SER A 99 -17.10 7.33 -18.87
CA SER A 99 -16.85 6.14 -18.02
C SER A 99 -16.42 4.92 -18.82
N SER A 100 -16.93 4.72 -20.02
CA SER A 100 -16.50 3.62 -20.92
C SER A 100 -15.05 3.75 -21.37
N SER A 101 -14.56 4.98 -21.57
CA SER A 101 -13.17 5.25 -21.91
C SER A 101 -12.27 5.11 -20.68
N VAL A 102 -12.72 5.53 -19.50
CA VAL A 102 -12.04 5.28 -18.24
C VAL A 102 -11.85 3.78 -18.01
N ALA A 103 -12.91 3.00 -18.14
CA ALA A 103 -12.84 1.55 -17.98
C ALA A 103 -11.86 0.92 -19.00
N ARG A 104 -11.83 1.39 -20.24
CA ARG A 104 -10.89 0.93 -21.26
C ARG A 104 -9.44 1.25 -20.92
N GLU A 105 -9.15 2.47 -20.49
CA GLU A 105 -7.80 2.91 -20.06
C GLU A 105 -7.26 2.02 -18.94
N VAL A 106 -8.07 1.81 -17.91
CA VAL A 106 -7.68 1.01 -16.75
C VAL A 106 -7.56 -0.47 -17.10
N PHE A 107 -8.53 -1.01 -17.82
CA PHE A 107 -8.54 -2.44 -18.18
C PHE A 107 -7.41 -2.80 -19.15
N ALA A 108 -7.11 -1.95 -20.14
CA ALA A 108 -6.01 -2.18 -21.09
C ALA A 108 -4.66 -2.17 -20.35
N ASP A 109 -4.45 -1.24 -19.44
CA ASP A 109 -3.22 -1.15 -18.66
C ASP A 109 -3.06 -2.37 -17.74
N ARG A 110 -4.13 -2.73 -17.01
CA ARG A 110 -4.18 -3.91 -16.16
C ARG A 110 -3.86 -5.19 -16.94
N LEU A 111 -4.50 -5.40 -18.09
CA LEU A 111 -4.29 -6.58 -18.93
C LEU A 111 -2.83 -6.71 -19.39
N ASN A 112 -2.20 -5.60 -19.77
CA ASN A 112 -0.79 -5.58 -20.14
C ASN A 112 0.12 -5.91 -18.95
N LEU A 113 -0.13 -5.31 -17.79
CA LEU A 113 0.66 -5.58 -16.59
C LEU A 113 0.54 -7.04 -16.14
N GLU A 114 -0.68 -7.60 -16.13
CA GLU A 114 -0.90 -9.02 -15.80
C GLU A 114 -0.16 -9.95 -16.76
N ALA A 115 -0.14 -9.61 -18.07
CA ALA A 115 0.60 -10.39 -19.07
C ALA A 115 2.12 -10.25 -18.96
N ASP A 116 2.63 -9.06 -18.59
CA ASP A 116 4.06 -8.77 -18.49
C ASP A 116 4.68 -9.37 -17.21
N PHE A 117 3.95 -9.30 -16.10
CA PHE A 117 4.45 -9.67 -14.78
C PHE A 117 3.92 -11.01 -14.26
N GLU A 118 2.97 -11.65 -14.97
CA GLU A 118 2.37 -12.94 -14.60
C GLU A 118 1.80 -12.94 -13.17
N THR A 119 1.14 -11.85 -12.79
CA THR A 119 0.57 -11.63 -11.46
C THR A 119 -0.80 -10.94 -11.54
N ASP A 120 -1.62 -11.10 -10.51
CA ASP A 120 -2.90 -10.38 -10.41
C ASP A 120 -2.65 -8.90 -10.10
N VAL A 121 -3.10 -7.99 -10.97
CA VAL A 121 -2.96 -6.55 -10.77
C VAL A 121 -4.32 -5.95 -10.42
N ARG A 122 -4.47 -5.51 -9.17
CA ARG A 122 -5.73 -4.98 -8.63
C ARG A 122 -5.61 -3.58 -8.03
N GLY A 123 -4.42 -3.03 -8.02
CA GLY A 123 -4.10 -1.71 -7.49
C GLY A 123 -3.96 -0.66 -8.57
N MET A 124 -4.11 0.60 -8.16
CA MET A 124 -3.94 1.76 -9.04
C MET A 124 -3.45 2.98 -8.27
N ALA A 125 -2.77 3.91 -8.96
CA ALA A 125 -2.68 5.31 -8.59
C ALA A 125 -3.36 6.16 -9.66
N TYR A 126 -4.13 7.17 -9.25
CA TYR A 126 -4.77 8.09 -10.20
C TYR A 126 -3.73 8.91 -10.93
N PRO A 127 -3.69 8.91 -12.30
CA PRO A 127 -2.92 9.90 -13.06
C PRO A 127 -3.34 11.31 -12.64
N PHE A 128 -2.39 12.22 -12.41
CA PHE A 128 -2.65 13.56 -11.87
C PHE A 128 -3.38 13.59 -10.52
N GLY A 129 -3.39 12.49 -9.79
CA GLY A 129 -3.90 12.38 -8.42
C GLY A 129 -5.37 12.78 -8.30
N ASP A 130 -5.66 13.70 -7.37
CA ASP A 130 -7.01 14.10 -6.98
C ASP A 130 -7.84 14.70 -8.12
N TYR A 131 -7.18 15.24 -9.16
CA TYR A 131 -7.87 15.76 -10.35
C TYR A 131 -8.50 14.68 -11.23
N SER A 132 -8.07 13.45 -11.10
CA SER A 132 -8.63 12.29 -11.81
C SER A 132 -9.65 11.49 -11.00
N TYR A 133 -9.99 11.95 -9.78
CA TYR A 133 -10.99 11.30 -8.95
C TYR A 133 -12.39 11.91 -9.15
N SER A 134 -13.38 11.05 -9.33
CA SER A 134 -14.80 11.28 -9.11
C SER A 134 -15.47 9.97 -8.75
N GLU A 135 -16.69 10.00 -8.19
CA GLU A 135 -17.47 8.78 -7.93
C GLU A 135 -17.76 7.98 -9.20
N GLU A 136 -17.93 8.68 -10.33
CA GLU A 136 -18.13 8.04 -11.63
C GLU A 136 -16.87 7.28 -12.08
N VAL A 137 -15.69 7.91 -11.94
CA VAL A 137 -14.40 7.25 -12.19
C VAL A 137 -14.22 6.08 -11.24
N ALA A 138 -14.45 6.24 -9.94
CA ALA A 138 -14.33 5.17 -8.97
C ALA A 138 -15.24 3.97 -9.29
N ASN A 139 -16.47 4.21 -9.78
CA ASN A 139 -17.36 3.14 -10.24
C ASN A 139 -16.82 2.42 -11.47
N ALA A 140 -16.19 3.12 -12.41
CA ALA A 140 -15.53 2.50 -13.56
C ALA A 140 -14.34 1.63 -13.10
N LEU A 141 -13.56 2.10 -12.13
CA LEU A 141 -12.46 1.33 -11.55
C LEU A 141 -12.97 0.01 -10.90
N ARG A 142 -14.04 0.07 -10.09
CA ARG A 142 -14.66 -1.13 -9.51
C ARG A 142 -15.07 -2.14 -10.58
N ALA A 143 -15.66 -1.64 -11.68
CA ALA A 143 -16.08 -2.49 -12.80
C ALA A 143 -14.91 -3.17 -13.53
N THR A 144 -13.69 -2.61 -13.44
CA THR A 144 -12.47 -3.21 -14.01
C THR A 144 -11.69 -4.05 -13.01
N GLY A 145 -12.22 -4.26 -11.79
CA GLY A 145 -11.59 -5.09 -10.76
C GLY A 145 -10.47 -4.41 -9.98
N ILE A 146 -10.35 -3.07 -10.06
CA ILE A 146 -9.46 -2.31 -9.20
C ILE A 146 -10.07 -2.21 -7.80
N VAL A 147 -9.29 -2.54 -6.79
CA VAL A 147 -9.75 -2.60 -5.40
C VAL A 147 -9.24 -1.47 -4.52
N TYR A 148 -8.15 -0.81 -4.90
CA TYR A 148 -7.68 0.43 -4.29
C TYR A 148 -7.12 1.39 -5.33
N SER A 149 -7.16 2.67 -5.03
CA SER A 149 -6.47 3.69 -5.83
C SER A 149 -5.93 4.83 -4.97
N ARG A 150 -4.64 5.15 -5.16
CA ARG A 150 -3.94 6.21 -4.42
C ARG A 150 -4.29 7.58 -4.98
N MET A 151 -4.58 8.49 -4.06
CA MET A 151 -4.71 9.93 -4.23
C MET A 151 -3.37 10.62 -3.96
N THR A 152 -3.33 11.97 -4.07
CA THR A 152 -2.10 12.75 -3.82
C THR A 152 -2.17 13.69 -2.62
N SER A 153 -3.36 13.98 -2.11
CA SER A 153 -3.53 14.87 -0.95
C SER A 153 -2.94 14.27 0.32
N ALA A 154 -1.96 14.95 0.89
CA ALA A 154 -1.30 14.53 2.13
C ALA A 154 -2.25 14.63 3.33
N THR A 155 -2.41 13.54 4.06
CA THR A 155 -3.18 13.52 5.31
C THR A 155 -2.36 13.96 6.51
N ARG A 156 -1.05 13.72 6.49
CA ARG A 156 -0.12 13.82 7.64
C ARG A 156 -0.61 13.04 8.86
N LYS A 157 -1.35 11.95 8.62
CA LYS A 157 -1.91 11.04 9.63
C LYS A 157 -1.53 9.60 9.32
N PHE A 158 -1.54 8.75 10.34
CA PHE A 158 -1.13 7.34 10.25
C PHE A 158 -2.34 6.40 10.30
N ARG A 159 -3.38 6.69 9.52
CA ARG A 159 -4.63 5.94 9.54
C ARG A 159 -4.81 5.13 8.26
N LEU A 160 -5.40 3.96 8.40
CA LEU A 160 -5.94 3.22 7.26
C LEU A 160 -7.07 4.02 6.59
N PRO A 161 -7.26 3.88 5.27
CA PRO A 161 -8.33 4.58 4.57
C PRO A 161 -9.71 4.05 4.98
N SER A 162 -10.72 4.90 4.93
CA SER A 162 -12.13 4.51 5.02
C SER A 162 -12.71 4.13 3.65
N ASP A 163 -12.14 4.64 2.57
CA ASP A 163 -12.45 4.32 1.19
C ASP A 163 -11.15 4.00 0.43
N TRP A 164 -11.03 2.77 -0.03
CA TRP A 164 -9.85 2.28 -0.71
C TRP A 164 -9.67 2.87 -2.12
N LEU A 165 -10.72 3.30 -2.78
CA LEU A 165 -10.63 4.02 -4.05
C LEU A 165 -10.38 5.53 -3.87
N LYS A 166 -10.23 5.98 -2.63
CA LYS A 166 -9.87 7.34 -2.25
C LYS A 166 -8.74 7.31 -1.20
N TRP A 167 -7.68 6.57 -1.48
CA TRP A 167 -6.62 6.32 -0.51
C TRP A 167 -5.58 7.42 -0.52
N ASN A 168 -5.73 8.36 0.39
CA ASN A 168 -4.79 9.46 0.59
C ASN A 168 -3.52 8.99 1.34
N PRO A 169 -2.31 9.39 0.89
CA PRO A 169 -1.06 9.07 1.56
C PRO A 169 -0.86 9.87 2.85
N THR A 170 0.13 9.46 3.65
CA THR A 170 0.61 10.28 4.77
C THR A 170 1.23 11.56 4.24
N CYS A 171 2.18 11.45 3.30
CA CYS A 171 2.80 12.59 2.63
C CYS A 171 3.51 12.18 1.33
N LYS A 172 3.90 13.16 0.54
CA LYS A 172 4.86 13.01 -0.56
C LYS A 172 6.30 13.01 0.01
N HIS A 173 7.26 12.42 -0.68
CA HIS A 173 8.66 12.43 -0.25
C HIS A 173 9.29 13.82 -0.20
N THR A 174 8.71 14.79 -0.92
CA THR A 174 9.11 16.21 -0.88
C THR A 174 8.44 17.02 0.23
N ASP A 175 7.62 16.40 1.10
CA ASP A 175 6.99 17.12 2.23
C ASP A 175 8.07 17.56 3.23
N GLU A 176 8.11 18.85 3.54
CA GLU A 176 9.06 19.45 4.49
C GLU A 176 9.05 18.79 5.88
N LYS A 177 7.92 18.12 6.23
CA LYS A 177 7.71 17.41 7.50
C LYS A 177 7.98 15.92 7.43
N LEU A 178 8.56 15.41 6.33
CA LEU A 178 8.76 13.97 6.13
C LEU A 178 9.44 13.32 7.34
N MET A 179 10.58 13.84 7.76
CA MET A 179 11.34 13.26 8.88
C MET A 179 10.65 13.48 10.22
N GLU A 180 10.02 14.63 10.44
CA GLU A 180 9.19 14.88 11.66
C GLU A 180 8.03 13.85 11.76
N LEU A 181 7.37 13.56 10.64
CA LEU A 181 6.31 12.55 10.59
C LEU A 181 6.86 11.14 10.82
N ALA A 182 8.03 10.81 10.27
CA ALA A 182 8.70 9.54 10.50
C ALA A 182 9.05 9.34 11.98
N GLU A 183 9.62 10.36 12.61
CA GLU A 183 9.95 10.36 14.05
C GLU A 183 8.69 10.18 14.91
N LYS A 184 7.62 10.91 14.64
CA LYS A 184 6.33 10.77 15.33
C LYS A 184 5.75 9.38 15.19
N PHE A 185 5.82 8.80 13.99
CA PHE A 185 5.32 7.45 13.72
C PHE A 185 6.09 6.40 14.51
N VAL A 186 7.42 6.48 14.50
CA VAL A 186 8.28 5.53 15.23
C VAL A 186 8.10 5.67 16.73
N ALA A 187 8.04 6.92 17.26
CA ALA A 187 7.94 7.19 18.68
C ALA A 187 6.55 6.86 19.27
N ASP A 188 5.51 6.70 18.45
CA ASP A 188 4.18 6.38 18.97
C ASP A 188 4.17 4.97 19.60
N ALA A 189 4.01 4.92 20.91
CA ALA A 189 3.92 3.70 21.70
C ALA A 189 2.50 3.40 22.21
N THR A 190 1.48 4.08 21.68
CA THR A 190 0.09 3.93 22.19
C THR A 190 -0.47 2.55 21.95
N ASN A 191 -0.04 1.86 20.88
CA ASN A 191 -0.42 0.47 20.53
C ASN A 191 -1.96 0.21 20.56
N LYS A 192 -2.77 1.25 20.41
CA LYS A 192 -4.23 1.15 20.49
C LYS A 192 -4.83 0.66 19.18
N GLU A 193 -4.49 1.31 18.09
CA GLU A 193 -5.05 1.04 16.76
C GLU A 193 -3.92 0.83 15.75
N PRO A 194 -4.16 0.09 14.65
CA PRO A 194 -3.16 -0.07 13.60
C PRO A 194 -2.81 1.29 12.97
N MET A 195 -1.51 1.50 12.77
CA MET A 195 -0.96 2.71 12.20
C MET A 195 -0.30 2.41 10.87
N LEU A 196 -0.53 3.24 9.87
CA LEU A 196 0.06 3.14 8.54
C LEU A 196 0.78 4.43 8.18
N PHE A 197 2.07 4.33 7.84
CA PHE A 197 2.81 5.38 7.15
C PHE A 197 2.78 5.09 5.65
N TYR A 198 2.22 5.98 4.86
CA TYR A 198 2.10 5.85 3.41
C TYR A 198 2.86 6.98 2.72
N LEU A 199 4.02 6.68 2.17
CA LEU A 199 4.85 7.62 1.40
C LEU A 199 4.59 7.46 -0.10
N TRP A 200 4.63 8.58 -0.86
CA TRP A 200 4.54 8.52 -2.31
C TRP A 200 5.44 9.53 -3.00
N GLY A 201 5.67 9.35 -4.29
CA GLY A 201 6.42 10.29 -5.14
C GLY A 201 6.72 9.75 -6.52
N HIS A 202 7.69 10.40 -7.19
CA HIS A 202 8.29 9.95 -8.43
C HIS A 202 9.80 9.87 -8.22
N SER A 203 10.43 8.76 -8.57
CA SER A 203 11.87 8.56 -8.33
C SER A 203 12.74 9.54 -9.11
N PHE A 204 12.29 9.98 -10.28
CA PHE A 204 13.02 10.94 -11.10
C PHE A 204 13.13 12.34 -10.43
N GLU A 205 12.28 12.67 -9.47
CA GLU A 205 12.36 13.94 -8.74
C GLU A 205 13.64 14.01 -7.91
N PHE A 206 14.15 12.89 -7.36
CA PHE A 206 15.41 12.89 -6.62
C PHE A 206 16.62 13.24 -7.47
N GLU A 207 16.64 12.81 -8.74
CA GLU A 207 17.68 13.22 -9.69
C GLU A 207 17.49 14.67 -10.13
N ALA A 208 16.24 15.10 -10.36
CA ALA A 208 15.93 16.46 -10.77
C ALA A 208 16.36 17.51 -9.75
N ASP A 209 16.13 17.20 -8.48
CA ASP A 209 16.38 18.09 -7.36
C ASP A 209 17.76 17.85 -6.69
N ASP A 210 18.56 16.89 -7.24
CA ASP A 210 19.88 16.47 -6.72
C ASP A 210 19.82 16.18 -5.22
N ASN A 211 18.83 15.37 -4.78
CA ASN A 211 18.52 15.19 -3.36
C ASN A 211 18.18 13.74 -2.96
N TRP A 212 18.87 12.74 -3.55
CA TRP A 212 18.71 11.32 -3.20
C TRP A 212 18.85 11.05 -1.70
N GLU A 213 19.60 11.86 -0.98
CA GLU A 213 19.77 11.73 0.47
C GLU A 213 18.47 11.88 1.26
N VAL A 214 17.42 12.45 0.68
CA VAL A 214 16.09 12.56 1.31
C VAL A 214 15.51 11.18 1.52
N ILE A 215 15.46 10.36 0.46
CA ILE A 215 14.91 9.00 0.56
C ILE A 215 15.87 8.04 1.26
N GLU A 216 17.18 8.22 1.10
CA GLU A 216 18.19 7.43 1.82
C GLU A 216 18.04 7.59 3.33
N LYS A 217 18.02 8.83 3.84
CA LYS A 217 17.81 9.12 5.27
C LYS A 217 16.47 8.59 5.80
N PHE A 218 15.40 8.74 5.01
CA PHE A 218 14.10 8.20 5.38
C PHE A 218 14.15 6.68 5.51
N CYS A 219 14.72 5.98 4.51
CA CYS A 219 14.82 4.52 4.51
C CYS A 219 15.76 3.99 5.61
N GLU A 220 16.88 4.65 5.86
CA GLU A 220 17.79 4.31 6.97
C GLU A 220 17.12 4.46 8.34
N TYR A 221 16.31 5.51 8.52
CA TYR A 221 15.61 5.75 9.79
C TYR A 221 14.43 4.80 10.00
N MET A 222 13.64 4.57 8.94
CA MET A 222 12.39 3.82 9.00
C MET A 222 12.57 2.32 8.77
N GLY A 223 13.62 1.89 8.06
CA GLY A 223 13.81 0.52 7.61
C GLY A 223 14.30 -0.44 8.69
N ASN A 224 14.19 -1.74 8.42
CA ASN A 224 14.74 -2.84 9.23
C ASN A 224 14.31 -2.85 10.71
N ARG A 225 13.11 -2.30 11.04
CA ARG A 225 12.56 -2.30 12.40
C ARG A 225 11.65 -3.51 12.61
N GLU A 226 11.84 -4.22 13.71
CA GLU A 226 11.06 -5.43 14.03
C GLU A 226 9.58 -5.12 14.34
N ASP A 227 9.27 -3.93 14.86
CA ASP A 227 7.92 -3.48 15.22
C ASP A 227 7.11 -2.93 14.03
N ILE A 228 7.70 -2.86 12.84
CA ILE A 228 7.06 -2.35 11.61
C ILE A 228 6.89 -3.46 10.58
N TRP A 229 5.72 -3.53 9.96
CA TRP A 229 5.47 -4.36 8.80
C TRP A 229 5.68 -3.53 7.52
N TYR A 230 6.65 -3.92 6.69
CA TYR A 230 6.87 -3.32 5.38
C TYR A 230 6.09 -4.11 4.36
N ALA A 231 5.17 -3.44 3.68
CA ALA A 231 4.24 -4.09 2.77
C ALA A 231 3.96 -3.24 1.54
N THR A 232 3.57 -3.89 0.45
CA THR A 232 3.02 -3.21 -0.72
C THR A 232 1.58 -2.76 -0.45
N ASN A 233 1.04 -1.91 -1.33
CA ASN A 233 -0.33 -1.43 -1.17
C ASN A 233 -1.34 -2.57 -1.20
N ILE A 234 -1.16 -3.54 -2.11
CA ILE A 234 -2.10 -4.68 -2.20
C ILE A 234 -2.00 -5.60 -1.00
N GLU A 235 -0.81 -5.80 -0.42
CA GLU A 235 -0.65 -6.58 0.81
C GLU A 235 -1.41 -5.93 1.98
N ILE A 236 -1.33 -4.60 2.11
CA ILE A 236 -2.10 -3.85 3.13
C ILE A 236 -3.60 -4.02 2.91
N TYR A 237 -4.07 -3.83 1.66
CA TYR A 237 -5.48 -4.00 1.32
C TYR A 237 -5.97 -5.41 1.67
N ASP A 238 -5.29 -6.42 1.17
CA ASP A 238 -5.71 -7.82 1.35
C ASP A 238 -5.73 -8.21 2.83
N TYR A 239 -4.76 -7.74 3.61
CA TYR A 239 -4.73 -8.02 5.05
C TYR A 239 -5.90 -7.38 5.79
N VAL A 240 -6.21 -6.12 5.50
CA VAL A 240 -7.36 -5.44 6.11
C VAL A 240 -8.67 -6.09 5.70
N GLN A 241 -8.81 -6.51 4.42
CA GLN A 241 -10.00 -7.25 3.96
C GLN A 241 -10.11 -8.62 4.63
N ALA A 242 -9.01 -9.33 4.84
CA ALA A 242 -9.01 -10.61 5.57
C ALA A 242 -9.49 -10.42 7.01
N TYR A 243 -9.00 -9.38 7.70
CA TYR A 243 -9.48 -9.04 9.04
C TYR A 243 -10.98 -8.73 9.08
N GLN A 244 -11.47 -7.93 8.14
CA GLN A 244 -12.89 -7.55 8.06
C GLN A 244 -13.83 -8.71 7.75
N ARG A 245 -13.30 -9.77 7.11
CA ARG A 245 -14.06 -10.98 6.77
C ARG A 245 -14.08 -12.03 7.88
N LEU A 246 -13.43 -11.81 9.00
CA LEU A 246 -13.49 -12.71 10.14
C LEU A 246 -14.94 -12.93 10.59
N ILE A 247 -15.35 -14.19 10.76
CA ILE A 247 -16.73 -14.57 11.12
C ILE A 247 -16.76 -14.89 12.61
N TRP A 248 -17.47 -14.09 13.36
CA TRP A 248 -17.59 -14.18 14.81
C TRP A 248 -18.90 -14.85 15.23
N THR A 249 -18.84 -15.65 16.31
CA THR A 249 -20.08 -16.08 16.99
C THR A 249 -20.70 -14.88 17.74
N ALA A 250 -22.01 -14.93 17.95
CA ALA A 250 -22.74 -13.83 18.60
C ALA A 250 -22.24 -13.53 20.03
N ASP A 251 -21.66 -14.51 20.72
CA ASP A 251 -21.08 -14.39 22.05
C ASP A 251 -19.60 -13.93 22.02
N MET A 252 -19.04 -13.69 20.82
CA MET A 252 -17.64 -13.30 20.57
C MET A 252 -16.58 -14.27 21.12
N LYS A 253 -16.96 -15.54 21.37
CA LYS A 253 -16.04 -16.55 21.92
C LYS A 253 -15.37 -17.42 20.86
N ARG A 254 -15.83 -17.37 19.63
CA ARG A 254 -15.21 -18.10 18.51
C ARG A 254 -15.11 -17.20 17.29
N VAL A 255 -14.01 -17.37 16.56
CA VAL A 255 -13.77 -16.66 15.29
C VAL A 255 -13.29 -17.66 14.25
N TYR A 256 -13.87 -17.59 13.05
CA TYR A 256 -13.42 -18.32 11.87
C TYR A 256 -12.77 -17.37 10.87
N ASN A 257 -11.61 -17.77 10.34
CA ASN A 257 -10.92 -17.03 9.28
C ASN A 257 -11.17 -17.69 7.91
N PRO A 258 -12.05 -17.14 7.06
CA PRO A 258 -12.32 -17.68 5.73
C PRO A 258 -11.28 -17.25 4.68
N SER A 259 -10.28 -16.45 5.04
CA SER A 259 -9.28 -15.93 4.13
C SER A 259 -8.10 -16.89 3.92
N ALA A 260 -7.27 -16.62 2.89
CA ALA A 260 -6.09 -17.42 2.59
C ALA A 260 -4.86 -17.06 3.45
N ILE A 261 -4.94 -16.03 4.29
CA ILE A 261 -3.81 -15.53 5.08
C ILE A 261 -4.12 -15.53 6.57
N PRO A 262 -3.13 -15.74 7.45
CA PRO A 262 -3.31 -15.60 8.89
C PRO A 262 -3.67 -14.16 9.27
N VAL A 263 -4.56 -13.98 10.25
CA VAL A 263 -5.02 -12.68 10.72
C VAL A 263 -4.79 -12.55 12.21
N SER A 264 -4.16 -11.46 12.63
CA SER A 264 -3.89 -11.15 14.03
C SER A 264 -4.80 -10.02 14.53
N PHE A 265 -5.25 -10.16 15.78
CA PHE A 265 -6.06 -9.13 16.44
C PHE A 265 -5.85 -9.16 17.95
N GLN A 266 -6.02 -8.02 18.59
CA GLN A 266 -6.10 -7.92 20.04
C GLN A 266 -7.57 -7.97 20.46
N TYR A 267 -7.88 -8.92 21.30
CA TYR A 267 -9.17 -9.04 21.99
C TYR A 267 -9.06 -8.37 23.36
N HIS A 268 -9.95 -7.44 23.60
CA HIS A 268 -10.01 -6.68 24.84
C HIS A 268 -11.39 -6.83 25.44
N THR A 269 -11.47 -7.31 26.68
CA THR A 269 -12.73 -7.48 27.42
C THR A 269 -12.56 -6.98 28.85
N ILE A 270 -13.65 -6.55 29.46
CA ILE A 270 -13.73 -6.18 30.88
C ILE A 270 -14.57 -7.24 31.58
N GLU A 271 -13.98 -7.91 32.54
CA GLU A 271 -14.63 -8.91 33.38
C GLU A 271 -14.63 -8.45 34.84
N ASP A 272 -15.32 -9.21 35.71
CA ASP A 272 -15.35 -8.90 37.15
C ASP A 272 -13.96 -8.93 37.78
N SER A 273 -13.02 -9.69 37.21
CA SER A 273 -11.61 -9.78 37.60
C SER A 273 -10.73 -8.64 37.10
N GLY A 274 -11.23 -7.79 36.19
CA GLY A 274 -10.50 -6.66 35.61
C GLY A 274 -10.47 -6.66 34.09
N GLU A 275 -9.62 -5.84 33.51
CA GLU A 275 -9.41 -5.69 32.07
C GLU A 275 -8.47 -6.78 31.56
N ILE A 276 -8.92 -7.54 30.55
CA ILE A 276 -8.12 -8.56 29.86
C ILE A 276 -7.80 -8.07 28.45
N LYS A 277 -6.51 -8.05 28.11
CA LYS A 277 -5.99 -7.77 26.77
C LYS A 277 -5.15 -8.95 26.31
N GLN A 278 -5.55 -9.61 25.24
CA GLN A 278 -4.82 -10.73 24.68
C GLN A 278 -4.77 -10.63 23.17
N THR A 279 -3.60 -10.87 22.58
CA THR A 279 -3.45 -10.95 21.12
C THR A 279 -3.59 -12.39 20.66
N TYR A 280 -4.28 -12.56 19.55
CA TYR A 280 -4.52 -13.84 18.90
C TYR A 280 -4.17 -13.74 17.42
N THR A 281 -3.71 -14.86 16.87
CA THR A 281 -3.59 -15.07 15.42
C THR A 281 -4.45 -16.26 15.05
N VAL A 282 -5.32 -16.10 14.05
CA VAL A 282 -6.15 -17.18 13.50
C VAL A 282 -5.65 -17.50 12.08
N CYS A 283 -5.25 -18.76 11.88
CA CYS A 283 -4.71 -19.23 10.60
C CYS A 283 -5.79 -19.28 9.51
N SER A 284 -5.36 -19.38 8.26
CA SER A 284 -6.26 -19.59 7.12
C SER A 284 -7.15 -20.83 7.32
N GLY A 285 -8.46 -20.67 7.15
CA GLY A 285 -9.44 -21.76 7.30
C GLY A 285 -9.64 -22.26 8.72
N GLU A 286 -9.03 -21.64 9.73
CA GLU A 286 -9.09 -22.04 11.13
C GLU A 286 -10.31 -21.45 11.84
N THR A 287 -10.86 -22.21 12.79
CA THR A 287 -11.77 -21.71 13.80
C THR A 287 -11.04 -21.67 15.15
N LEU A 288 -10.81 -20.46 15.66
CA LEU A 288 -10.18 -20.25 16.96
C LEU A 288 -11.25 -20.08 18.04
N VAL A 289 -11.11 -20.81 19.15
CA VAL A 289 -11.92 -20.62 20.36
C VAL A 289 -11.13 -19.76 21.32
N LEU A 290 -11.69 -18.62 21.69
CA LEU A 290 -11.10 -17.71 22.66
C LEU A 290 -11.37 -18.28 24.06
N THR A 291 -10.50 -19.18 24.50
CA THR A 291 -10.50 -19.67 25.87
C THR A 291 -9.76 -18.69 26.76
N GLN A 292 -10.38 -18.33 27.88
CA GLN A 292 -9.66 -17.65 28.95
C GLN A 292 -8.47 -18.52 29.35
N ARG A 293 -7.25 -18.05 29.17
CA ARG A 293 -6.12 -18.63 29.93
C ARG A 293 -6.33 -18.16 31.37
N LEU A 294 -6.90 -19.03 32.19
CA LEU A 294 -6.78 -18.86 33.63
C LEU A 294 -5.27 -18.85 33.93
N ASN A 295 -4.78 -17.70 34.33
CA ASN A 295 -3.42 -17.62 34.90
C ASN A 295 -3.42 -18.50 36.14
N THR A 296 -2.85 -19.69 35.99
CA THR A 296 -2.49 -20.56 37.11
C THR A 296 -1.17 -20.08 37.71
#